data_64cf1323b1103776059eea90ccfafa5c
#
_entry.id   64cf1323b1103776059eea90ccfafa5c
#
_cell.length_a   1.000
_cell.length_b   1.000
_cell.length_c   1.000
_cell.angle_alpha   90.00
_cell.angle_beta   90.00
_cell.angle_gamma   90.00
#
_symmetry.space_group_name_H-M   'P 1'
#
loop_
_entity.id
_entity.type
_entity.pdbx_description
1 polymer ?
#
loop_
_entity_poly.entity_id
_entity_poly.type
_entity_poly.pdbx_seq_one_letter_code
_entity_poly.pdbx_strand_id
1 'polypeptide(L)'
;PVITTASDAVGISALDQLGWPIEGDVAGVGRAMLDGEPIGFLSEGIWPIPALPENVEVDNFGASNQLLVTDRLVDFQEGVAVLRPPSLVVGVGASRGVSADEVLELIDSLLADAQLSIYSVRHLATIDVKADEVGLIEAAKRRGWALHTYPASALAEVSVPNPSERVRAEVGTASVAEAAAIFAGGSLLVGKRKSNRDVSMATGAIARHQPRGRLAIIGLGPGARDLLTPRAKEELRRAAVIVGLDQYVEQIEDLLRPGTRLLATGLGNEEERARSAIVEAKKGYAVALIGSGDAGVYGMASPALEDFDGTFDVVGVPGITAATAAASLLGAPMGHDHCSISLSDLHTPWPIIEQRVKAAAVGDFVVSFYNPRSKGRAWQLDSALVLLAEHRPATTPVGLVRAASRSSESVTLTTLTELITTGTAAVDMFTLVVVGNSSSKFVDGQMVTPRGYDWKS
;
A
#
# COMPACT_ATOMS: atom_id res chain seq x y z
N PRO A 1 -5.90 15.01 25.38
CA PRO A 1 -7.24 14.87 24.86
C PRO A 1 -7.18 15.23 23.37
N VAL A 2 -7.35 14.25 22.52
CA VAL A 2 -7.53 14.48 21.09
C VAL A 2 -8.94 15.04 20.95
N ILE A 3 -9.05 16.31 20.61
CA ILE A 3 -10.32 16.90 20.21
C ILE A 3 -10.56 16.35 18.80
N THR A 4 -11.38 15.31 18.70
CA THR A 4 -11.92 14.89 17.43
C THR A 4 -12.77 16.03 16.89
N THR A 5 -12.41 16.56 15.75
CA THR A 5 -13.23 17.55 15.06
C THR A 5 -14.51 16.89 14.55
N ALA A 6 -15.59 17.66 14.36
CA ALA A 6 -16.82 17.14 13.79
C ALA A 6 -16.58 16.38 12.46
N SER A 7 -15.58 16.78 11.69
CA SER A 7 -15.10 16.12 10.48
C SER A 7 -14.63 14.67 10.70
N ASP A 8 -13.97 14.37 11.83
CA ASP A 8 -13.55 13.02 12.16
C ASP A 8 -14.74 12.13 12.57
N ALA A 9 -15.71 12.71 13.26
CA ALA A 9 -16.90 11.99 13.73
C ALA A 9 -17.85 11.60 12.58
N VAL A 10 -17.86 12.38 11.49
CA VAL A 10 -18.75 12.15 10.32
C VAL A 10 -18.01 11.45 9.15
N GLY A 11 -16.71 11.18 9.29
CA GLY A 11 -15.92 10.55 8.26
C GLY A 11 -15.65 11.41 7.01
N ILE A 12 -16.04 12.68 7.06
CA ILE A 12 -15.97 13.64 5.97
C ILE A 12 -14.67 14.35 6.01
N SER A 13 -13.72 14.44 5.60
CA SER A 13 -12.50 15.21 5.55
C SER A 13 -11.35 14.67 6.38
N ALA A 14 -10.40 14.21 5.68
CA ALA A 14 -9.05 14.18 6.18
C ALA A 14 -8.08 14.35 5.02
N LEU A 15 -8.24 15.46 4.32
CA LEU A 15 -7.18 15.95 3.43
C LEU A 15 -5.89 16.20 4.24
N ASP A 16 -6.03 16.53 5.53
CA ASP A 16 -4.95 16.61 6.51
C ASP A 16 -4.25 15.25 6.75
N GLN A 17 -4.96 14.11 6.64
CA GLN A 17 -4.36 12.76 6.73
C GLN A 17 -3.43 12.43 5.55
N LEU A 18 -3.47 13.18 4.46
CA LEU A 18 -2.50 13.02 3.38
C LEU A 18 -1.09 13.46 3.79
N GLY A 19 -0.98 14.26 4.85
CA GLY A 19 0.27 14.90 5.23
C GLY A 19 0.74 15.96 4.22
N TRP A 20 -0.16 16.41 3.32
CA TRP A 20 0.12 17.49 2.39
C TRP A 20 -0.26 18.82 3.02
N PRO A 21 0.55 19.88 2.84
CA PRO A 21 0.18 21.20 3.33
C PRO A 21 -1.14 21.67 2.70
N ILE A 22 -1.98 22.29 3.54
CA ILE A 22 -3.22 22.95 3.12
C ILE A 22 -3.14 24.40 3.56
N GLU A 23 -3.47 25.32 2.65
CA GLU A 23 -3.41 26.77 2.85
C GLU A 23 -4.78 27.41 2.56
N GLY A 24 -4.93 28.67 2.92
CA GLY A 24 -6.16 29.46 2.68
C GLY A 24 -7.24 29.23 3.71
N ASP A 25 -8.50 29.37 3.31
CA ASP A 25 -9.67 29.24 4.21
C ASP A 25 -10.09 27.77 4.41
N VAL A 26 -9.20 27.00 5.04
CA VAL A 26 -9.42 25.58 5.33
C VAL A 26 -10.64 25.35 6.22
N ALA A 27 -10.88 26.26 7.18
CA ALA A 27 -12.00 26.13 8.12
C ALA A 27 -13.33 26.43 7.45
N GLY A 28 -13.41 27.46 6.60
CA GLY A 28 -14.61 27.82 5.85
C GLY A 28 -15.01 26.73 4.87
N VAL A 29 -14.05 26.28 4.02
CA VAL A 29 -14.30 25.21 3.06
C VAL A 29 -14.64 23.89 3.77
N GLY A 30 -13.95 23.57 4.87
CA GLY A 30 -14.26 22.38 5.68
C GLY A 30 -15.69 22.42 6.26
N ARG A 31 -16.15 23.57 6.74
CA ARG A 31 -17.53 23.77 7.22
C ARG A 31 -18.52 23.61 6.09
N ALA A 32 -18.32 24.30 4.96
CA ALA A 32 -19.20 24.19 3.79
C ALA A 32 -19.32 22.73 3.30
N MET A 33 -18.20 21.99 3.33
CA MET A 33 -18.20 20.55 2.99
C MET A 33 -19.09 19.74 3.94
N LEU A 34 -19.06 20.04 5.26
CA LEU A 34 -19.90 19.37 6.27
C LEU A 34 -21.36 19.77 6.17
N ASP A 35 -21.65 21.04 5.87
CA ASP A 35 -23.01 21.58 5.77
C ASP A 35 -23.69 21.20 4.45
N GLY A 36 -22.97 20.49 3.54
CA GLY A 36 -23.50 20.06 2.24
C GLY A 36 -23.60 21.19 1.21
N GLU A 37 -22.89 22.30 1.42
CA GLU A 37 -22.84 23.40 0.47
C GLU A 37 -22.02 22.99 -0.78
N PRO A 38 -22.35 23.49 -1.98
CA PRO A 38 -21.59 23.22 -3.19
C PRO A 38 -20.14 23.72 -3.07
N ILE A 39 -19.18 22.85 -3.38
CA ILE A 39 -17.74 23.16 -3.41
C ILE A 39 -17.18 22.84 -4.79
N GLY A 40 -16.54 23.81 -5.40
CA GLY A 40 -15.79 23.59 -6.64
C GLY A 40 -14.47 22.89 -6.36
N PHE A 41 -14.23 21.75 -6.99
CA PHE A 41 -12.95 21.04 -6.95
C PHE A 41 -12.17 21.26 -8.24
N LEU A 42 -10.99 21.88 -8.12
CA LEU A 42 -10.13 22.21 -9.26
C LEU A 42 -8.76 21.56 -9.11
N SER A 43 -8.34 20.78 -10.11
CA SER A 43 -7.05 20.10 -10.08
C SER A 43 -6.47 19.95 -11.49
N GLU A 44 -5.17 20.18 -11.66
CA GLU A 44 -4.45 19.98 -12.95
C GLU A 44 -4.18 18.50 -13.26
N GLY A 45 -4.74 17.57 -12.51
CA GLY A 45 -4.58 16.12 -12.72
C GLY A 45 -5.28 15.31 -11.63
N ILE A 46 -5.28 14.00 -11.79
CA ILE A 46 -5.84 13.09 -10.80
C ILE A 46 -4.76 12.74 -9.80
N TRP A 47 -4.93 13.20 -8.56
CA TRP A 47 -4.05 12.90 -7.45
C TRP A 47 -4.62 11.80 -6.56
N PRO A 48 -3.78 11.00 -5.88
CA PRO A 48 -4.24 9.91 -5.00
C PRO A 48 -4.78 10.46 -3.67
N ILE A 49 -5.78 11.30 -3.75
CA ILE A 49 -6.52 11.84 -2.60
C ILE A 49 -7.67 10.91 -2.22
N PRO A 50 -8.18 11.00 -0.98
CA PRO A 50 -9.38 10.29 -0.55
C PRO A 50 -10.61 10.66 -1.39
N ALA A 51 -11.64 9.83 -1.33
CA ALA A 51 -12.93 10.17 -1.89
C ALA A 51 -13.46 11.49 -1.27
N LEU A 52 -14.02 12.30 -2.12
CA LEU A 52 -14.66 13.57 -1.75
C LEU A 52 -16.19 13.38 -1.68
N PRO A 53 -16.90 14.04 -0.76
CA PRO A 53 -18.34 13.92 -0.65
C PRO A 53 -19.07 14.47 -1.89
N GLU A 54 -20.32 14.11 -2.06
CA GLU A 54 -21.12 14.39 -3.27
C GLU A 54 -21.32 15.88 -3.56
N ASN A 55 -21.25 16.75 -2.53
CA ASN A 55 -21.35 18.19 -2.70
C ASN A 55 -20.05 18.85 -3.20
N VAL A 56 -18.99 18.06 -3.43
CA VAL A 56 -17.74 18.51 -4.06
C VAL A 56 -17.78 18.18 -5.55
N GLU A 57 -17.91 19.19 -6.35
CA GLU A 57 -18.14 19.09 -7.80
C GLU A 57 -16.86 19.40 -8.57
N VAL A 58 -16.43 18.48 -9.42
CA VAL A 58 -15.24 18.66 -10.28
C VAL A 58 -15.52 19.75 -11.32
N ASP A 59 -14.54 20.64 -11.51
CA ASP A 59 -14.55 21.74 -12.48
C ASP A 59 -15.69 22.77 -12.28
N ASN A 60 -16.27 22.87 -11.09
CA ASN A 60 -17.24 23.90 -10.77
C ASN A 60 -16.53 25.20 -10.35
N PHE A 61 -16.22 26.05 -11.33
CA PHE A 61 -15.58 27.35 -11.11
C PHE A 61 -16.53 28.41 -10.52
N GLY A 62 -17.83 28.14 -10.49
CA GLY A 62 -18.85 29.10 -10.02
C GLY A 62 -19.24 28.95 -8.55
N ALA A 63 -18.73 27.93 -7.86
CA ALA A 63 -19.01 27.71 -6.44
C ALA A 63 -18.34 28.80 -5.59
N SER A 64 -19.03 29.26 -4.54
CA SER A 64 -18.49 30.24 -3.58
C SER A 64 -17.36 29.65 -2.76
N ASN A 65 -17.39 28.33 -2.49
CA ASN A 65 -16.35 27.60 -1.81
C ASN A 65 -15.57 26.76 -2.83
N GLN A 66 -14.23 26.77 -2.75
CA GLN A 66 -13.37 26.06 -3.69
C GLN A 66 -12.27 25.31 -2.98
N LEU A 67 -12.01 24.08 -3.42
CA LEU A 67 -10.86 23.25 -3.05
C LEU A 67 -9.96 23.09 -4.28
N LEU A 68 -8.79 23.70 -4.21
CA LEU A 68 -7.78 23.66 -5.26
C LEU A 68 -6.70 22.63 -4.93
N VAL A 69 -6.24 21.85 -5.91
CA VAL A 69 -5.04 21.01 -5.82
C VAL A 69 -4.03 21.50 -6.83
N THR A 70 -3.06 22.29 -6.37
CA THR A 70 -2.08 22.93 -7.25
C THR A 70 -0.75 23.22 -6.57
N ASP A 71 0.33 23.20 -7.34
CA ASP A 71 1.68 23.62 -6.94
C ASP A 71 1.96 25.09 -7.27
N ARG A 72 0.99 25.80 -7.88
CA ARG A 72 1.13 27.21 -8.21
C ARG A 72 0.78 28.12 -7.02
N LEU A 73 1.39 29.29 -6.95
CA LEU A 73 0.93 30.33 -6.02
C LEU A 73 -0.48 30.77 -6.39
N VAL A 74 -1.30 30.96 -5.38
CA VAL A 74 -2.71 31.39 -5.51
C VAL A 74 -2.93 32.54 -4.55
N ASP A 75 -3.68 33.54 -4.97
CA ASP A 75 -4.16 34.62 -4.09
C ASP A 75 -5.26 34.06 -3.18
N PHE A 76 -5.02 34.07 -1.88
CA PHE A 76 -5.96 33.54 -0.90
C PHE A 76 -7.15 34.48 -0.72
N GLN A 77 -8.34 33.90 -0.84
CA GLN A 77 -9.62 34.59 -0.62
C GLN A 77 -10.46 33.75 0.37
N GLU A 78 -11.47 34.36 0.98
CA GLU A 78 -12.48 33.66 1.76
C GLU A 78 -13.16 32.60 0.88
N GLY A 79 -13.41 31.43 1.44
CA GLY A 79 -13.97 30.29 0.72
C GLY A 79 -13.00 29.52 -0.20
N VAL A 80 -11.70 29.84 -0.19
CA VAL A 80 -10.70 29.12 -1.01
C VAL A 80 -9.71 28.36 -0.13
N ALA A 81 -9.67 27.04 -0.23
CA ALA A 81 -8.65 26.18 0.35
C ALA A 81 -7.76 25.56 -0.74
N VAL A 82 -6.47 25.47 -0.50
CA VAL A 82 -5.47 24.99 -1.46
C VAL A 82 -4.69 23.84 -0.85
N LEU A 83 -4.85 22.65 -1.41
CA LEU A 83 -4.05 21.48 -1.08
C LEU A 83 -2.79 21.46 -1.96
N ARG A 84 -1.61 21.33 -1.32
CA ARG A 84 -0.29 21.39 -1.98
C ARG A 84 0.23 19.98 -2.27
N PRO A 85 0.10 19.50 -3.51
CA PRO A 85 0.62 18.19 -3.86
C PRO A 85 2.16 18.22 -3.89
N PRO A 86 2.86 17.15 -3.46
CA PRO A 86 4.32 17.07 -3.52
C PRO A 86 4.78 16.78 -4.96
N SER A 87 4.62 17.76 -5.85
CA SER A 87 4.84 17.62 -7.29
C SER A 87 6.21 18.13 -7.78
N LEU A 88 6.88 19.02 -7.02
CA LEU A 88 8.07 19.70 -7.48
C LEU A 88 9.34 18.98 -7.03
N VAL A 89 10.24 18.72 -7.98
CA VAL A 89 11.60 18.24 -7.73
C VAL A 89 12.58 19.33 -8.07
N VAL A 90 13.43 19.71 -7.10
CA VAL A 90 14.48 20.70 -7.31
C VAL A 90 15.82 20.01 -7.52
N GLY A 91 16.31 20.05 -8.74
CA GLY A 91 17.64 19.57 -9.07
C GLY A 91 18.69 20.64 -8.74
N VAL A 92 19.73 20.28 -8.00
CA VAL A 92 20.79 21.21 -7.57
C VAL A 92 22.15 20.68 -8.00
N GLY A 93 22.90 21.51 -8.71
CA GLY A 93 24.33 21.34 -8.94
C GLY A 93 25.10 22.29 -8.04
N ALA A 94 26.16 21.83 -7.38
CA ALA A 94 26.92 22.63 -6.43
C ALA A 94 28.42 22.42 -6.57
N SER A 95 29.21 23.47 -6.35
CA SER A 95 30.64 23.38 -6.09
C SER A 95 30.90 22.92 -4.66
N ARG A 96 32.06 22.36 -4.39
CA ARG A 96 32.45 21.97 -3.02
C ARG A 96 32.49 23.17 -2.10
N GLY A 97 31.91 23.07 -0.91
CA GLY A 97 31.85 24.10 0.11
C GLY A 97 30.76 25.15 -0.13
N VAL A 98 29.77 24.87 -0.97
CA VAL A 98 28.58 25.74 -1.11
C VAL A 98 27.89 25.94 0.24
N SER A 99 27.42 27.15 0.54
CA SER A 99 26.66 27.38 1.76
C SER A 99 25.17 26.95 1.60
N ALA A 100 24.56 26.54 2.69
CA ALA A 100 23.11 26.24 2.69
C ALA A 100 22.27 27.47 2.34
N ASP A 101 22.69 28.66 2.79
CA ASP A 101 22.00 29.92 2.50
C ASP A 101 21.97 30.22 0.99
N GLU A 102 23.10 30.03 0.29
CA GLU A 102 23.14 30.20 -1.17
C GLU A 102 22.21 29.24 -1.91
N VAL A 103 22.17 27.98 -1.49
CA VAL A 103 21.28 26.96 -2.07
C VAL A 103 19.82 27.36 -1.84
N LEU A 104 19.46 27.77 -0.63
CA LEU A 104 18.07 28.12 -0.28
C LEU A 104 17.63 29.41 -1.00
N GLU A 105 18.46 30.44 -1.03
CA GLU A 105 18.17 31.68 -1.77
C GLU A 105 17.95 31.44 -3.26
N LEU A 106 18.74 30.53 -3.86
CA LEU A 106 18.56 30.11 -5.24
C LEU A 106 17.22 29.42 -5.45
N ILE A 107 16.90 28.48 -4.59
CA ILE A 107 15.63 27.70 -4.68
C ILE A 107 14.43 28.64 -4.51
N ASP A 108 14.44 29.49 -3.50
CA ASP A 108 13.37 30.45 -3.22
C ASP A 108 13.15 31.40 -4.42
N SER A 109 14.23 31.90 -5.04
CA SER A 109 14.16 32.71 -6.25
C SER A 109 13.57 31.95 -7.46
N LEU A 110 13.99 30.70 -7.67
CA LEU A 110 13.46 29.86 -8.76
C LEU A 110 11.96 29.60 -8.62
N LEU A 111 11.50 29.30 -7.39
CA LEU A 111 10.08 29.06 -7.10
C LEU A 111 9.27 30.34 -7.26
N ALA A 112 9.72 31.45 -6.70
CA ALA A 112 9.04 32.75 -6.77
C ALA A 112 8.86 33.24 -8.21
N ASP A 113 9.92 33.20 -9.00
CA ASP A 113 9.90 33.67 -10.40
C ASP A 113 8.99 32.81 -11.28
N ALA A 114 8.86 31.51 -10.95
CA ALA A 114 7.98 30.58 -11.65
C ALA A 114 6.55 30.53 -11.08
N GLN A 115 6.26 31.35 -10.05
CA GLN A 115 4.97 31.35 -9.34
C GLN A 115 4.59 29.97 -8.79
N LEU A 116 5.57 29.25 -8.21
CA LEU A 116 5.43 27.91 -7.64
C LEU A 116 5.48 27.95 -6.11
N SER A 117 4.68 27.11 -5.47
CA SER A 117 4.63 27.00 -4.01
C SER A 117 5.79 26.16 -3.47
N ILE A 118 6.47 26.70 -2.48
CA ILE A 118 7.52 25.99 -1.74
C ILE A 118 6.99 24.74 -1.01
N TYR A 119 5.72 24.74 -0.64
CA TYR A 119 5.05 23.64 0.02
C TYR A 119 4.78 22.44 -0.89
N SER A 120 4.94 22.62 -2.21
CA SER A 120 4.86 21.54 -3.18
C SER A 120 6.22 20.91 -3.52
N VAL A 121 7.31 21.35 -2.90
CA VAL A 121 8.62 20.74 -3.09
C VAL A 121 8.66 19.37 -2.41
N ARG A 122 8.83 18.32 -3.22
CA ARG A 122 8.87 16.93 -2.78
C ARG A 122 10.24 16.55 -2.20
N HIS A 123 11.32 16.90 -2.92
CA HIS A 123 12.71 16.64 -2.51
C HIS A 123 13.71 17.42 -3.35
N LEU A 124 14.96 17.47 -2.87
CA LEU A 124 16.10 17.88 -3.65
C LEU A 124 16.75 16.69 -4.36
N ALA A 125 17.24 16.93 -5.57
CA ALA A 125 17.91 15.94 -6.40
C ALA A 125 19.30 16.45 -6.83
N THR A 126 20.33 15.60 -6.73
CA THR A 126 21.68 15.93 -7.17
C THR A 126 22.44 14.68 -7.62
N ILE A 127 23.71 14.84 -7.99
CA ILE A 127 24.60 13.74 -8.37
C ILE A 127 25.22 13.08 -7.12
N ASP A 128 25.54 11.80 -7.18
CA ASP A 128 26.04 10.97 -6.07
C ASP A 128 27.35 11.47 -5.48
N VAL A 129 28.28 12.03 -6.30
CA VAL A 129 29.52 12.64 -5.83
C VAL A 129 29.33 13.88 -4.93
N LYS A 130 28.09 14.34 -4.77
CA LYS A 130 27.67 15.42 -3.88
C LYS A 130 26.83 14.96 -2.69
N ALA A 131 26.73 13.65 -2.45
CA ALA A 131 25.99 13.09 -1.33
C ALA A 131 26.48 13.56 0.05
N ASP A 132 27.75 13.92 0.15
CA ASP A 132 28.41 14.42 1.36
C ASP A 132 28.56 15.95 1.41
N GLU A 133 27.98 16.70 0.47
CA GLU A 133 28.08 18.17 0.42
C GLU A 133 27.24 18.80 1.54
N VAL A 134 27.92 19.35 2.55
CA VAL A 134 27.33 19.85 3.79
C VAL A 134 26.25 20.90 3.53
N GLY A 135 26.48 21.83 2.58
CA GLY A 135 25.50 22.86 2.25
C GLY A 135 24.20 22.33 1.67
N LEU A 136 24.25 21.26 0.86
CA LEU A 136 23.05 20.60 0.34
C LEU A 136 22.29 19.85 1.42
N ILE A 137 23.01 19.11 2.27
CA ILE A 137 22.43 18.36 3.39
C ILE A 137 21.72 19.32 4.36
N GLU A 138 22.40 20.41 4.72
CA GLU A 138 21.85 21.40 5.65
C GLU A 138 20.65 22.15 5.05
N ALA A 139 20.70 22.53 3.77
CA ALA A 139 19.58 23.15 3.07
C ALA A 139 18.34 22.23 3.06
N ALA A 140 18.53 20.96 2.72
CA ALA A 140 17.46 19.97 2.74
C ALA A 140 16.86 19.80 4.15
N LYS A 141 17.73 19.69 5.18
CA LYS A 141 17.32 19.55 6.58
C LYS A 141 16.52 20.76 7.08
N ARG A 142 16.93 21.98 6.78
CA ARG A 142 16.24 23.22 7.20
C ARG A 142 14.81 23.31 6.66
N ARG A 143 14.56 22.77 5.48
CA ARG A 143 13.24 22.75 4.83
C ARG A 143 12.46 21.46 5.06
N GLY A 144 13.05 20.45 5.71
CA GLY A 144 12.44 19.16 5.91
C GLY A 144 12.32 18.32 4.63
N TRP A 145 13.13 18.63 3.61
CA TRP A 145 13.14 17.90 2.35
C TRP A 145 14.13 16.73 2.39
N ALA A 146 13.81 15.63 1.68
CA ALA A 146 14.79 14.60 1.41
C ALA A 146 15.82 15.08 0.38
N LEU A 147 17.07 14.62 0.48
CA LEU A 147 18.09 14.80 -0.55
C LEU A 147 18.31 13.46 -1.25
N HIS A 148 17.96 13.39 -2.53
CA HIS A 148 18.18 12.21 -3.35
C HIS A 148 19.38 12.40 -4.25
N THR A 149 20.20 11.37 -4.36
CA THR A 149 21.40 11.38 -5.20
C THR A 149 21.34 10.30 -6.26
N TYR A 150 21.86 10.59 -7.45
CA TYR A 150 21.80 9.72 -8.61
C TYR A 150 23.19 9.54 -9.22
N PRO A 151 23.50 8.33 -9.78
CA PRO A 151 24.76 8.07 -10.44
C PRO A 151 24.97 8.97 -11.66
N ALA A 152 26.21 9.41 -11.88
CA ALA A 152 26.56 10.21 -13.05
C ALA A 152 26.14 9.53 -14.37
N SER A 153 26.26 8.21 -14.46
CA SER A 153 25.86 7.43 -15.63
C SER A 153 24.35 7.54 -15.95
N ALA A 154 23.50 7.51 -14.91
CA ALA A 154 22.06 7.68 -15.10
C ALA A 154 21.70 9.11 -15.54
N LEU A 155 22.36 10.12 -14.95
CA LEU A 155 22.15 11.52 -15.32
C LEU A 155 22.70 11.86 -16.71
N ALA A 156 23.71 11.14 -17.20
CA ALA A 156 24.29 11.35 -18.52
C ALA A 156 23.32 10.98 -19.67
N GLU A 157 22.38 10.08 -19.42
CA GLU A 157 21.36 9.63 -20.37
C GLU A 157 20.20 10.65 -20.51
N VAL A 158 20.10 11.60 -19.57
CA VAL A 158 19.03 12.60 -19.59
C VAL A 158 19.33 13.72 -20.60
N SER A 159 18.41 13.92 -21.52
CA SER A 159 18.48 15.09 -22.43
C SER A 159 18.14 16.36 -21.67
N VAL A 160 19.05 17.33 -21.70
CA VAL A 160 18.92 18.62 -21.02
C VAL A 160 18.97 19.80 -21.98
N PRO A 161 18.15 20.85 -21.79
CA PRO A 161 18.11 21.99 -22.70
C PRO A 161 19.35 22.91 -22.59
N ASN A 162 20.05 22.93 -21.42
CA ASN A 162 21.21 23.79 -21.21
C ASN A 162 22.48 22.98 -20.87
N PRO A 163 23.07 22.25 -21.83
CA PRO A 163 24.25 21.44 -21.60
C PRO A 163 25.49 22.29 -21.34
N SER A 164 26.46 21.73 -20.60
CA SER A 164 27.77 22.37 -20.30
C SER A 164 28.86 21.31 -20.49
N GLU A 165 29.76 21.56 -21.44
CA GLU A 165 30.91 20.69 -21.69
C GLU A 165 31.87 20.68 -20.48
N ARG A 166 32.00 21.80 -19.75
CA ARG A 166 32.80 21.85 -18.52
C ARG A 166 32.27 20.88 -17.48
N VAL A 167 30.92 20.87 -17.23
CA VAL A 167 30.29 19.96 -16.26
C VAL A 167 30.40 18.52 -16.73
N ARG A 168 30.25 18.28 -18.04
CA ARG A 168 30.43 16.95 -18.61
C ARG A 168 31.85 16.39 -18.38
N ALA A 169 32.87 17.22 -18.56
CA ALA A 169 34.26 16.83 -18.31
C ALA A 169 34.58 16.60 -16.84
N GLU A 170 33.93 17.34 -15.92
CA GLU A 170 34.17 17.24 -14.48
C GLU A 170 33.43 16.07 -13.81
N VAL A 171 32.16 15.82 -14.18
CA VAL A 171 31.27 14.88 -13.47
C VAL A 171 30.51 13.91 -14.36
N GLY A 172 30.79 13.88 -15.66
CA GLY A 172 30.24 12.89 -16.60
C GLY A 172 28.81 13.14 -17.09
N THR A 173 28.14 14.23 -16.65
CA THR A 173 26.81 14.63 -17.15
C THR A 173 26.82 16.05 -17.70
N ALA A 174 25.97 16.33 -18.68
CA ALA A 174 25.89 17.65 -19.33
C ALA A 174 25.33 18.76 -18.42
N SER A 175 24.55 18.43 -17.40
CA SER A 175 23.99 19.36 -16.41
C SER A 175 23.54 18.60 -15.18
N VAL A 176 24.12 18.83 -14.02
CA VAL A 176 23.67 18.17 -12.78
C VAL A 176 22.26 18.64 -12.41
N ALA A 177 22.01 19.98 -12.36
CA ALA A 177 20.74 20.51 -11.91
C ALA A 177 19.56 20.04 -12.78
N GLU A 178 19.64 20.23 -14.10
CA GLU A 178 18.55 19.83 -15.01
C GLU A 178 18.40 18.33 -15.11
N ALA A 179 19.53 17.60 -15.24
CA ALA A 179 19.48 16.17 -15.36
C ALA A 179 18.88 15.50 -14.11
N ALA A 180 19.27 15.94 -12.90
CA ALA A 180 18.72 15.40 -11.67
C ALA A 180 17.23 15.78 -11.48
N ALA A 181 16.84 17.01 -11.82
CA ALA A 181 15.44 17.43 -11.78
C ALA A 181 14.57 16.60 -12.73
N ILE A 182 14.97 16.46 -13.99
CA ILE A 182 14.23 15.71 -15.02
C ILE A 182 14.19 14.23 -14.69
N PHE A 183 15.32 13.63 -14.28
CA PHE A 183 15.41 12.21 -13.94
C PHE A 183 14.45 11.85 -12.81
N ALA A 184 14.36 12.68 -11.78
CA ALA A 184 13.52 12.43 -10.62
C ALA A 184 12.08 12.95 -10.78
N GLY A 185 11.88 14.06 -11.50
CA GLY A 185 10.60 14.77 -11.59
C GLY A 185 9.87 14.64 -12.93
N GLY A 186 10.57 14.35 -14.01
CA GLY A 186 10.01 14.20 -15.36
C GLY A 186 9.99 15.49 -16.15
N SER A 187 8.93 16.29 -16.09
CA SER A 187 8.78 17.49 -16.94
C SER A 187 9.51 18.70 -16.36
N LEU A 188 10.49 19.25 -17.09
CA LEU A 188 11.20 20.45 -16.68
C LEU A 188 10.29 21.69 -16.76
N LEU A 189 10.13 22.39 -15.64
CA LEU A 189 9.39 23.66 -15.55
C LEU A 189 10.32 24.86 -15.59
N VAL A 190 11.42 24.81 -14.86
CA VAL A 190 12.41 25.89 -14.76
C VAL A 190 13.77 25.34 -15.17
N GLY A 191 14.31 25.86 -16.25
CA GLY A 191 15.66 25.52 -16.71
C GLY A 191 16.75 26.01 -15.74
N LYS A 192 17.97 25.51 -15.96
CA LYS A 192 19.13 25.78 -15.12
C LYS A 192 19.37 27.28 -14.91
N ARG A 193 19.43 27.72 -13.66
CA ARG A 193 19.89 29.05 -13.26
C ARG A 193 21.04 28.93 -12.25
N LYS A 194 21.86 29.93 -12.19
CA LYS A 194 22.94 30.08 -11.22
C LYS A 194 22.47 30.92 -10.04
N SER A 195 23.06 30.69 -8.87
CA SER A 195 22.89 31.58 -7.72
C SER A 195 23.33 33.00 -8.04
N ASN A 196 22.64 33.98 -7.46
CA ASN A 196 22.92 35.41 -7.68
C ASN A 196 23.98 35.90 -6.65
N ARG A 197 25.21 35.39 -6.78
CA ARG A 197 26.36 35.71 -5.97
C ARG A 197 27.52 36.09 -6.89
N ASP A 198 28.47 36.93 -6.41
CA ASP A 198 29.66 37.33 -7.16
C ASP A 198 30.44 36.11 -7.67
N VAL A 199 30.54 35.09 -6.83
CA VAL A 199 31.03 33.75 -7.17
C VAL A 199 29.91 32.73 -6.95
N SER A 200 29.19 32.42 -8.03
CA SER A 200 28.11 31.43 -7.98
C SER A 200 28.64 30.01 -7.77
N MET A 201 28.28 29.42 -6.66
CA MET A 201 28.66 28.06 -6.30
C MET A 201 27.50 27.04 -6.46
N ALA A 202 26.28 27.51 -6.72
CA ALA A 202 25.10 26.69 -6.92
C ALA A 202 24.41 26.94 -8.25
N THR A 203 23.82 25.88 -8.82
CA THR A 203 22.87 25.91 -9.94
C THR A 203 21.63 25.15 -9.56
N GLY A 204 20.45 25.61 -9.97
CA GLY A 204 19.18 24.99 -9.70
C GLY A 204 18.31 24.85 -10.93
N ALA A 205 17.46 23.86 -10.95
CA ALA A 205 16.41 23.64 -11.94
C ALA A 205 15.20 23.01 -11.26
N ILE A 206 14.00 23.20 -11.79
CA ILE A 206 12.78 22.61 -11.22
C ILE A 206 12.08 21.76 -12.28
N ALA A 207 11.74 20.53 -11.91
CA ALA A 207 10.87 19.66 -12.71
C ALA A 207 9.58 19.33 -11.95
N ARG A 208 8.50 19.05 -12.68
CA ARG A 208 7.22 18.62 -12.12
C ARG A 208 7.09 17.12 -12.27
N HIS A 209 6.86 16.44 -11.15
CA HIS A 209 6.48 15.06 -11.10
C HIS A 209 5.00 14.91 -11.49
N GLN A 210 4.72 14.05 -12.46
CA GLN A 210 3.33 13.76 -12.79
C GLN A 210 2.61 13.12 -11.59
N PRO A 211 1.30 13.36 -11.42
CA PRO A 211 0.53 12.65 -10.43
C PRO A 211 0.72 11.15 -10.57
N ARG A 212 1.07 10.48 -9.47
CA ARG A 212 1.15 9.02 -9.42
C ARG A 212 0.02 8.51 -8.56
N GLY A 213 -0.76 7.60 -9.10
CA GLY A 213 -1.77 6.90 -8.34
C GLY A 213 -1.14 5.99 -7.31
N ARG A 214 -1.98 5.41 -6.47
CA ARG A 214 -1.57 4.57 -5.36
C ARG A 214 -2.47 3.35 -5.26
N LEU A 215 -1.88 2.17 -5.19
CA LEU A 215 -2.56 0.91 -4.97
C LEU A 215 -2.20 0.36 -3.58
N ALA A 216 -3.14 0.38 -2.66
CA ALA A 216 -3.03 -0.32 -1.39
C ALA A 216 -3.63 -1.73 -1.54
N ILE A 217 -2.83 -2.76 -1.30
CA ILE A 217 -3.26 -4.16 -1.35
C ILE A 217 -3.50 -4.58 0.10
N ILE A 218 -4.77 -4.75 0.48
CA ILE A 218 -5.20 -4.80 1.87
C ILE A 218 -5.74 -6.17 2.25
N GLY A 219 -5.14 -6.78 3.28
CA GLY A 219 -5.70 -7.92 3.98
C GLY A 219 -6.70 -7.46 5.05
N LEU A 220 -7.95 -7.85 4.91
CA LEU A 220 -9.03 -7.47 5.85
C LEU A 220 -9.05 -8.31 7.14
N GLY A 221 -8.17 -9.31 7.26
CA GLY A 221 -8.25 -10.27 8.34
C GLY A 221 -9.37 -11.31 8.15
N PRO A 222 -9.66 -12.12 9.17
CA PRO A 222 -10.56 -13.26 9.06
C PRO A 222 -12.06 -12.89 9.07
N GLY A 223 -12.41 -11.68 9.51
CA GLY A 223 -13.79 -11.18 9.47
C GLY A 223 -14.21 -10.32 10.65
N ALA A 224 -13.71 -10.58 11.86
CA ALA A 224 -14.03 -9.75 13.02
C ALA A 224 -13.40 -8.37 12.92
N ARG A 225 -14.13 -7.37 13.37
CA ARG A 225 -13.77 -5.95 13.25
C ARG A 225 -12.55 -5.56 14.09
N ASP A 226 -12.36 -6.19 15.22
CA ASP A 226 -11.20 -6.02 16.13
C ASP A 226 -9.93 -6.67 15.59
N LEU A 227 -10.04 -7.59 14.62
CA LEU A 227 -8.94 -8.22 13.92
C LEU A 227 -8.56 -7.51 12.60
N LEU A 228 -9.29 -6.46 12.24
CA LEU A 228 -8.90 -5.55 11.16
C LEU A 228 -7.82 -4.59 11.67
N THR A 229 -6.65 -4.61 11.06
CA THR A 229 -5.52 -3.79 11.53
C THR A 229 -5.82 -2.29 11.45
N PRO A 230 -5.27 -1.45 12.37
CA PRO A 230 -5.41 0.00 12.29
C PRO A 230 -4.97 0.55 10.94
N ARG A 231 -3.85 0.05 10.38
CA ARG A 231 -3.36 0.44 9.07
C ARG A 231 -4.34 0.11 7.95
N ALA A 232 -5.01 -1.04 8.00
CA ALA A 232 -6.04 -1.38 7.03
C ALA A 232 -7.19 -0.37 7.05
N LYS A 233 -7.63 0.05 8.25
CA LYS A 233 -8.67 1.08 8.42
C LYS A 233 -8.26 2.43 7.83
N GLU A 234 -7.02 2.85 8.05
CA GLU A 234 -6.47 4.09 7.49
C GLU A 234 -6.41 4.05 5.97
N GLU A 235 -5.92 2.94 5.40
CA GLU A 235 -5.80 2.80 3.95
C GLU A 235 -7.18 2.67 3.26
N LEU A 236 -8.16 2.03 3.88
CA LEU A 236 -9.54 2.03 3.38
C LEU A 236 -10.12 3.44 3.34
N ARG A 237 -9.91 4.24 4.39
CA ARG A 237 -10.37 5.64 4.44
C ARG A 237 -9.62 6.55 3.48
N ARG A 238 -8.39 6.21 3.12
CA ARG A 238 -7.58 6.95 2.15
C ARG A 238 -7.96 6.65 0.71
N ALA A 239 -8.64 5.55 0.44
CA ALA A 239 -8.98 5.14 -0.90
C ALA A 239 -10.13 5.98 -1.49
N ALA A 240 -9.98 6.40 -2.75
CA ALA A 240 -11.06 6.93 -3.57
C ALA A 240 -11.83 5.82 -4.28
N VAL A 241 -11.19 4.67 -4.49
CA VAL A 241 -11.75 3.50 -5.17
C VAL A 241 -11.46 2.25 -4.37
N ILE A 242 -12.49 1.48 -4.07
CA ILE A 242 -12.36 0.14 -3.49
C ILE A 242 -12.60 -0.90 -4.58
N VAL A 243 -11.69 -1.84 -4.69
CA VAL A 243 -11.82 -2.99 -5.60
C VAL A 243 -11.80 -4.27 -4.78
N GLY A 244 -12.81 -5.10 -4.90
CA GLY A 244 -12.93 -6.29 -4.07
C GLY A 244 -14.03 -7.25 -4.51
N LEU A 245 -14.12 -8.37 -3.78
CA LEU A 245 -15.24 -9.28 -3.87
C LEU A 245 -16.46 -8.69 -3.17
N ASP A 246 -17.66 -8.82 -3.73
CA ASP A 246 -18.91 -8.25 -3.20
C ASP A 246 -19.04 -8.41 -1.69
N GLN A 247 -18.93 -9.63 -1.20
CA GLN A 247 -19.04 -9.95 0.23
C GLN A 247 -17.96 -9.29 1.11
N TYR A 248 -16.82 -8.89 0.56
CA TYR A 248 -15.77 -8.19 1.32
C TYR A 248 -16.00 -6.69 1.33
N VAL A 249 -16.55 -6.15 0.25
CA VAL A 249 -16.98 -4.75 0.18
C VAL A 249 -18.09 -4.50 1.20
N GLU A 250 -19.12 -5.35 1.25
CA GLU A 250 -20.20 -5.28 2.24
C GLU A 250 -19.70 -5.27 3.70
N GLN A 251 -18.63 -6.04 3.99
CA GLN A 251 -18.05 -6.09 5.33
C GLN A 251 -17.42 -4.78 5.80
N ILE A 252 -17.05 -3.89 4.90
CA ILE A 252 -16.30 -2.66 5.24
C ILE A 252 -17.02 -1.37 4.86
N GLU A 253 -18.23 -1.45 4.35
CA GLU A 253 -18.98 -0.31 3.82
C GLU A 253 -19.12 0.83 4.84
N ASP A 254 -19.35 0.49 6.12
CA ASP A 254 -19.42 1.43 7.23
C ASP A 254 -18.09 2.15 7.57
N LEU A 255 -16.96 1.67 7.03
CA LEU A 255 -15.65 2.29 7.20
C LEU A 255 -15.27 3.24 6.07
N LEU A 256 -16.01 3.19 4.97
CA LEU A 256 -15.70 3.94 3.77
C LEU A 256 -16.19 5.39 3.90
N ARG A 257 -15.55 6.27 3.14
CA ARG A 257 -15.97 7.67 3.06
C ARG A 257 -17.13 7.85 2.09
N PRO A 258 -18.00 8.84 2.31
CA PRO A 258 -18.92 9.28 1.28
C PRO A 258 -18.19 9.57 -0.04
N GLY A 259 -18.77 9.19 -1.16
CA GLY A 259 -18.16 9.36 -2.49
C GLY A 259 -17.13 8.30 -2.88
N THR A 260 -16.79 7.35 -2.01
CA THR A 260 -15.91 6.22 -2.38
C THR A 260 -16.56 5.37 -3.46
N ARG A 261 -15.87 5.21 -4.60
CA ARG A 261 -16.35 4.36 -5.70
C ARG A 261 -16.06 2.89 -5.39
N LEU A 262 -17.05 2.05 -5.61
CA LEU A 262 -16.97 0.61 -5.37
C LEU A 262 -16.93 -0.13 -6.71
N LEU A 263 -15.88 -0.92 -6.92
CA LEU A 263 -15.73 -1.84 -8.05
C LEU A 263 -15.76 -3.27 -7.49
N ALA A 264 -16.98 -3.71 -7.18
CA ALA A 264 -17.24 -5.03 -6.63
C ALA A 264 -17.45 -6.05 -7.76
N THR A 265 -16.93 -7.27 -7.59
CA THR A 265 -17.06 -8.35 -8.57
C THR A 265 -17.34 -9.68 -7.87
N GLY A 266 -18.01 -10.60 -8.57
CA GLY A 266 -18.27 -11.95 -8.08
C GLY A 266 -17.03 -12.85 -8.00
N LEU A 267 -17.21 -14.07 -7.48
CA LEU A 267 -16.16 -15.09 -7.43
C LEU A 267 -15.70 -15.50 -8.84
N GLY A 268 -14.41 -15.85 -8.98
CA GLY A 268 -13.83 -16.34 -10.23
C GLY A 268 -13.32 -15.23 -11.17
N ASN A 269 -13.38 -13.97 -10.75
CA ASN A 269 -12.92 -12.79 -11.53
C ASN A 269 -11.66 -12.17 -10.91
N GLU A 270 -10.74 -12.96 -10.39
CA GLU A 270 -9.53 -12.49 -9.69
C GLU A 270 -8.64 -11.64 -10.60
N GLU A 271 -8.42 -12.08 -11.85
CA GLU A 271 -7.61 -11.34 -12.83
C GLU A 271 -8.26 -10.00 -13.23
N GLU A 272 -9.57 -10.01 -13.48
CA GLU A 272 -10.33 -8.80 -13.80
C GLU A 272 -10.28 -7.79 -12.65
N ARG A 273 -10.40 -8.28 -11.42
CA ARG A 273 -10.31 -7.48 -10.20
C ARG A 273 -8.95 -6.83 -10.04
N ALA A 274 -7.86 -7.60 -10.21
CA ALA A 274 -6.50 -7.08 -10.17
C ALA A 274 -6.28 -6.03 -11.26
N ARG A 275 -6.70 -6.33 -12.49
CA ARG A 275 -6.58 -5.45 -13.65
C ARG A 275 -7.36 -4.14 -13.47
N SER A 276 -8.58 -4.21 -12.92
CA SER A 276 -9.40 -3.02 -12.62
C SER A 276 -8.71 -2.12 -11.59
N ALA A 277 -8.12 -2.68 -10.53
CA ALA A 277 -7.39 -1.91 -9.54
C ALA A 277 -6.16 -1.21 -10.13
N ILE A 278 -5.39 -1.91 -10.99
CA ILE A 278 -4.23 -1.36 -11.70
C ILE A 278 -4.65 -0.21 -12.63
N VAL A 279 -5.71 -0.39 -13.39
CA VAL A 279 -6.22 0.64 -14.32
C VAL A 279 -6.60 1.92 -13.56
N GLU A 280 -7.29 1.81 -12.44
CA GLU A 280 -7.65 2.99 -11.65
C GLU A 280 -6.42 3.65 -10.99
N ALA A 281 -5.46 2.86 -10.51
CA ALA A 281 -4.21 3.40 -9.99
C ALA A 281 -3.39 4.11 -11.08
N LYS A 282 -3.31 3.57 -12.30
CA LYS A 282 -2.66 4.23 -13.44
C LYS A 282 -3.31 5.56 -13.85
N LYS A 283 -4.61 5.72 -13.61
CA LYS A 283 -5.29 7.00 -13.83
C LYS A 283 -4.89 8.08 -12.79
N GLY A 284 -4.28 7.70 -11.68
CA GLY A 284 -3.87 8.61 -10.60
C GLY A 284 -4.63 8.47 -9.29
N TYR A 285 -5.65 7.62 -9.22
CA TYR A 285 -6.48 7.47 -8.01
C TYR A 285 -5.75 6.76 -6.87
N ALA A 286 -6.20 7.02 -5.63
CA ALA A 286 -5.94 6.18 -4.48
C ALA A 286 -6.89 4.98 -4.51
N VAL A 287 -6.36 3.79 -4.72
CA VAL A 287 -7.11 2.54 -4.88
C VAL A 287 -6.79 1.60 -3.74
N ALA A 288 -7.79 0.95 -3.18
CA ALA A 288 -7.62 -0.18 -2.27
C ALA A 288 -8.13 -1.47 -2.93
N LEU A 289 -7.24 -2.41 -3.14
CA LEU A 289 -7.57 -3.78 -3.54
C LEU A 289 -7.66 -4.63 -2.28
N ILE A 290 -8.87 -5.09 -1.96
CA ILE A 290 -9.16 -5.76 -0.70
C ILE A 290 -9.32 -7.28 -0.87
N GLY A 291 -8.87 -8.02 0.15
CA GLY A 291 -9.07 -9.46 0.26
C GLY A 291 -9.24 -9.92 1.70
N SER A 292 -9.87 -11.07 1.91
CA SER A 292 -9.97 -11.70 3.23
C SER A 292 -8.62 -12.21 3.70
N GLY A 293 -8.41 -12.31 5.00
CA GLY A 293 -7.15 -12.77 5.58
C GLY A 293 -6.01 -11.81 5.30
N ASP A 294 -4.90 -12.32 4.80
CA ASP A 294 -3.75 -11.58 4.30
C ASP A 294 -3.73 -11.62 2.77
N ALA A 295 -3.60 -10.47 2.13
CA ALA A 295 -3.64 -10.39 0.67
C ALA A 295 -2.45 -11.05 -0.04
N GLY A 296 -1.34 -11.29 0.68
CA GLY A 296 -0.14 -12.00 0.20
C GLY A 296 -0.22 -13.52 0.36
N VAL A 297 -1.22 -14.04 1.09
CA VAL A 297 -1.38 -15.48 1.34
C VAL A 297 -2.56 -16.02 0.54
N TYR A 298 -2.30 -16.59 -0.64
CA TYR A 298 -3.32 -17.06 -1.59
C TYR A 298 -4.38 -16.02 -1.94
N GLY A 299 -3.97 -14.75 -1.95
CA GLY A 299 -4.84 -13.59 -2.14
C GLY A 299 -4.46 -12.75 -3.36
N MET A 300 -4.93 -11.51 -3.38
CA MET A 300 -4.88 -10.61 -4.53
C MET A 300 -3.52 -9.94 -4.78
N ALA A 301 -2.52 -10.11 -3.88
CA ALA A 301 -1.23 -9.43 -4.05
C ALA A 301 -0.45 -9.95 -5.26
N SER A 302 -0.39 -11.29 -5.46
CA SER A 302 0.32 -11.88 -6.58
C SER A 302 -0.22 -11.39 -7.93
N PRO A 303 -1.51 -11.56 -8.29
CA PRO A 303 -2.02 -11.12 -9.57
C PRO A 303 -1.93 -9.59 -9.78
N ALA A 304 -1.96 -8.79 -8.71
CA ALA A 304 -1.81 -7.34 -8.83
C ALA A 304 -0.36 -6.89 -9.05
N LEU A 305 0.62 -7.67 -8.58
CA LEU A 305 2.05 -7.33 -8.69
C LEU A 305 2.69 -7.92 -9.95
N GLU A 306 2.13 -8.97 -10.54
CA GLU A 306 2.63 -9.58 -11.78
C GLU A 306 2.60 -8.58 -12.95
N ASP A 307 1.59 -7.71 -13.02
CA ASP A 307 1.44 -6.67 -14.05
C ASP A 307 1.93 -5.28 -13.60
N PHE A 308 2.68 -5.19 -12.49
CA PHE A 308 3.19 -3.93 -11.97
C PHE A 308 4.36 -3.40 -12.81
N ASP A 309 4.20 -2.22 -13.39
CA ASP A 309 5.17 -1.57 -14.28
C ASP A 309 5.88 -0.35 -13.68
N GLY A 310 5.68 -0.08 -12.39
CA GLY A 310 6.31 1.04 -11.69
C GLY A 310 5.67 2.41 -11.93
N THR A 311 4.54 2.51 -12.65
CA THR A 311 3.88 3.78 -12.99
C THR A 311 3.03 4.37 -11.87
N PHE A 312 2.71 3.61 -10.83
CA PHE A 312 1.98 4.04 -9.63
C PHE A 312 2.68 3.51 -8.37
N ASP A 313 2.29 4.01 -7.20
CA ASP A 313 2.87 3.56 -5.94
C ASP A 313 2.10 2.37 -5.38
N VAL A 314 2.80 1.36 -4.83
CA VAL A 314 2.18 0.18 -4.22
C VAL A 314 2.48 0.11 -2.73
N VAL A 315 1.46 -0.23 -1.95
CA VAL A 315 1.55 -0.43 -0.51
C VAL A 315 0.90 -1.76 -0.11
N GLY A 316 1.68 -2.67 0.45
CA GLY A 316 1.16 -3.87 1.09
C GLY A 316 0.66 -3.56 2.51
N VAL A 317 -0.54 -4.01 2.83
CA VAL A 317 -1.16 -3.88 4.16
C VAL A 317 -1.49 -5.26 4.69
N PRO A 318 -0.73 -5.76 5.67
CA PRO A 318 -0.92 -7.11 6.17
C PRO A 318 -2.25 -7.28 6.88
N GLY A 319 -2.83 -8.46 6.74
CA GLY A 319 -3.98 -8.92 7.48
C GLY A 319 -3.71 -10.22 8.23
N ILE A 320 -4.57 -10.58 9.17
CA ILE A 320 -4.46 -11.86 9.88
C ILE A 320 -4.97 -12.96 8.95
N THR A 321 -4.06 -13.80 8.48
CA THR A 321 -4.39 -14.91 7.60
C THR A 321 -5.20 -15.99 8.32
N ALA A 322 -5.99 -16.77 7.57
CA ALA A 322 -6.84 -17.81 8.11
C ALA A 322 -6.08 -18.86 8.96
N ALA A 323 -4.84 -19.19 8.61
CA ALA A 323 -4.04 -20.13 9.40
C ALA A 323 -3.76 -19.63 10.80
N THR A 324 -3.37 -18.35 10.97
CA THR A 324 -3.12 -17.76 12.27
C THR A 324 -4.40 -17.59 13.07
N ALA A 325 -5.49 -17.17 12.43
CA ALA A 325 -6.80 -17.06 13.08
C ALA A 325 -7.31 -18.41 13.56
N ALA A 326 -7.19 -19.46 12.76
CA ALA A 326 -7.57 -20.82 13.14
C ALA A 326 -6.67 -21.35 14.28
N ALA A 327 -5.36 -21.12 14.19
CA ALA A 327 -4.43 -21.59 15.22
C ALA A 327 -4.76 -21.02 16.61
N SER A 328 -5.17 -19.76 16.70
CA SER A 328 -5.55 -19.13 17.97
C SER A 328 -6.82 -19.74 18.59
N LEU A 329 -7.73 -20.27 17.77
CA LEU A 329 -8.94 -20.96 18.22
C LEU A 329 -8.67 -22.42 18.60
N LEU A 330 -7.66 -23.04 17.99
CA LEU A 330 -7.27 -24.42 18.24
C LEU A 330 -6.36 -24.58 19.47
N GLY A 331 -5.68 -23.51 19.89
CA GLY A 331 -4.66 -23.50 20.96
C GLY A 331 -3.29 -23.07 20.43
N ALA A 332 -2.33 -23.99 20.34
CA ALA A 332 -0.98 -23.71 19.81
C ALA A 332 -0.52 -24.81 18.81
N PRO A 333 -1.29 -25.08 17.74
CA PRO A 333 -0.90 -26.11 16.77
C PRO A 333 0.36 -25.75 15.98
N MET A 334 0.61 -24.47 15.77
CA MET A 334 1.75 -23.95 15.00
C MET A 334 2.95 -23.57 15.89
N GLY A 335 3.08 -24.21 17.03
CA GLY A 335 4.18 -23.97 17.99
C GLY A 335 5.55 -24.46 17.48
N HIS A 336 5.59 -25.26 16.42
CA HIS A 336 6.79 -25.74 15.75
C HIS A 336 6.74 -25.44 14.24
N ASP A 337 7.65 -26.03 13.46
CA ASP A 337 7.70 -25.82 12.01
C ASP A 337 6.38 -26.19 11.34
N HIS A 338 5.89 -25.31 10.51
CA HIS A 338 4.60 -25.44 9.85
C HIS A 338 4.63 -24.91 8.42
N CYS A 339 3.71 -25.37 7.61
CA CYS A 339 3.52 -24.87 6.25
C CYS A 339 2.04 -24.69 5.91
N SER A 340 1.77 -23.86 4.92
CA SER A 340 0.45 -23.68 4.31
C SER A 340 0.45 -24.27 2.91
N ILE A 341 -0.59 -25.04 2.59
CA ILE A 341 -0.77 -25.65 1.27
C ILE A 341 -2.21 -25.37 0.80
N SER A 342 -2.34 -24.73 -0.36
CA SER A 342 -3.64 -24.62 -1.03
C SER A 342 -3.95 -25.89 -1.79
N LEU A 343 -5.13 -26.45 -1.57
CA LEU A 343 -5.62 -27.62 -2.29
C LEU A 343 -6.39 -27.23 -3.57
N SER A 344 -6.37 -25.94 -3.95
CA SER A 344 -6.96 -25.50 -5.21
C SER A 344 -6.08 -25.91 -6.40
N ASP A 345 -6.62 -26.74 -7.25
CA ASP A 345 -6.01 -27.21 -8.50
C ASP A 345 -6.40 -26.38 -9.73
N LEU A 346 -6.99 -25.20 -9.48
CA LEU A 346 -7.41 -24.28 -10.54
C LEU A 346 -6.23 -23.74 -11.34
N HIS A 347 -5.16 -23.32 -10.64
CA HIS A 347 -3.95 -22.74 -11.24
C HIS A 347 -2.70 -23.61 -11.01
N THR A 348 -2.77 -24.61 -10.11
CA THR A 348 -1.66 -25.49 -9.80
C THR A 348 -2.09 -26.94 -10.02
N PRO A 349 -1.54 -27.67 -10.99
CA PRO A 349 -1.92 -29.06 -11.24
C PRO A 349 -1.78 -29.95 -10.01
N TRP A 350 -2.73 -30.88 -9.80
CA TRP A 350 -2.74 -31.76 -8.64
C TRP A 350 -1.40 -32.48 -8.37
N PRO A 351 -0.69 -33.04 -9.36
CA PRO A 351 0.60 -33.71 -9.08
C PRO A 351 1.62 -32.81 -8.37
N ILE A 352 1.59 -31.50 -8.60
CA ILE A 352 2.46 -30.54 -7.92
C ILE A 352 1.99 -30.34 -6.48
N ILE A 353 0.68 -30.25 -6.25
CA ILE A 353 0.10 -30.15 -4.90
C ILE A 353 0.42 -31.43 -4.11
N GLU A 354 0.22 -32.59 -4.70
CA GLU A 354 0.55 -33.89 -4.13
C GLU A 354 2.01 -33.99 -3.69
N GLN A 355 2.94 -33.54 -4.55
CA GLN A 355 4.35 -33.50 -4.22
C GLN A 355 4.64 -32.62 -2.99
N ARG A 356 3.98 -31.46 -2.88
CA ARG A 356 4.10 -30.57 -1.74
C ARG A 356 3.56 -31.19 -0.45
N VAL A 357 2.43 -31.89 -0.52
CA VAL A 357 1.86 -32.62 0.61
C VAL A 357 2.80 -33.75 1.06
N LYS A 358 3.36 -34.53 0.14
CA LYS A 358 4.34 -35.58 0.45
C LYS A 358 5.61 -35.00 1.09
N ALA A 359 6.11 -33.89 0.59
CA ALA A 359 7.27 -33.21 1.18
C ALA A 359 6.98 -32.73 2.62
N ALA A 360 5.79 -32.17 2.85
CA ALA A 360 5.35 -31.77 4.19
C ALA A 360 5.17 -32.96 5.14
N ALA A 361 4.70 -34.11 4.63
CA ALA A 361 4.57 -35.36 5.37
C ALA A 361 5.94 -35.89 5.83
N VAL A 362 6.90 -36.02 4.89
CA VAL A 362 8.26 -36.48 5.17
C VAL A 362 9.03 -35.51 6.08
N GLY A 363 8.83 -34.19 5.88
CA GLY A 363 9.46 -33.14 6.70
C GLY A 363 8.83 -32.95 8.08
N ASP A 364 7.79 -33.68 8.40
CA ASP A 364 7.04 -33.62 9.66
C ASP A 364 6.55 -32.21 10.05
N PHE A 365 6.09 -31.41 9.07
CA PHE A 365 5.51 -30.09 9.31
C PHE A 365 4.08 -30.19 9.83
N VAL A 366 3.66 -29.24 10.67
CA VAL A 366 2.24 -28.96 10.85
C VAL A 366 1.70 -28.35 9.56
N VAL A 367 0.59 -28.86 9.03
CA VAL A 367 0.06 -28.44 7.73
C VAL A 367 -1.27 -27.70 7.87
N SER A 368 -1.34 -26.47 7.34
CA SER A 368 -2.59 -25.73 7.21
C SER A 368 -3.08 -25.80 5.77
N PHE A 369 -4.18 -26.50 5.52
CA PHE A 369 -4.79 -26.63 4.21
C PHE A 369 -5.79 -25.50 3.94
N TYR A 370 -5.47 -24.67 2.94
CA TYR A 370 -6.36 -23.67 2.37
C TYR A 370 -7.17 -24.24 1.22
N ASN A 371 -8.34 -23.67 0.98
CA ASN A 371 -9.25 -24.08 -0.09
C ASN A 371 -9.49 -25.60 -0.10
N PRO A 372 -9.83 -26.20 1.04
CA PRO A 372 -9.84 -27.65 1.17
C PRO A 372 -10.93 -28.32 0.31
N ARG A 373 -12.02 -27.58 0.03
CA ARG A 373 -13.15 -28.10 -0.73
C ARG A 373 -13.94 -26.99 -1.41
N SER A 374 -14.52 -27.26 -2.59
CA SER A 374 -15.48 -26.41 -3.28
C SER A 374 -16.56 -27.27 -3.99
N LYS A 375 -17.56 -26.63 -4.61
CA LYS A 375 -18.63 -27.36 -5.36
C LYS A 375 -18.07 -28.25 -6.46
N GLY A 376 -17.00 -27.87 -7.13
CA GLY A 376 -16.38 -28.65 -8.22
C GLY A 376 -15.13 -29.44 -7.78
N ARG A 377 -14.75 -29.39 -6.50
CA ARG A 377 -13.50 -29.96 -5.99
C ARG A 377 -13.74 -30.57 -4.62
N ALA A 378 -13.89 -31.90 -4.57
CA ALA A 378 -14.36 -32.58 -3.38
C ALA A 378 -13.40 -33.67 -2.83
N TRP A 379 -12.44 -34.16 -3.61
CA TRP A 379 -11.57 -35.30 -3.29
C TRP A 379 -10.16 -34.94 -2.85
N GLN A 380 -9.71 -33.72 -3.11
CA GLN A 380 -8.32 -33.32 -2.90
C GLN A 380 -7.91 -33.33 -1.43
N LEU A 381 -8.81 -32.91 -0.52
CA LEU A 381 -8.56 -33.01 0.92
C LEU A 381 -8.44 -34.47 1.37
N ASP A 382 -9.36 -35.34 0.93
CA ASP A 382 -9.30 -36.75 1.29
C ASP A 382 -7.98 -37.39 0.85
N SER A 383 -7.51 -37.10 -0.37
CA SER A 383 -6.23 -37.57 -0.88
C SER A 383 -5.05 -37.00 -0.07
N ALA A 384 -5.09 -35.72 0.28
CA ALA A 384 -4.03 -35.09 1.06
C ALA A 384 -3.92 -35.69 2.48
N LEU A 385 -5.04 -35.97 3.12
CA LEU A 385 -5.08 -36.62 4.44
C LEU A 385 -4.51 -38.06 4.39
N VAL A 386 -4.81 -38.84 3.35
CA VAL A 386 -4.23 -40.17 3.15
C VAL A 386 -2.72 -40.11 3.00
N LEU A 387 -2.19 -39.18 2.19
CA LEU A 387 -0.76 -38.97 2.03
C LEU A 387 -0.06 -38.58 3.34
N LEU A 388 -0.68 -37.75 4.17
CA LEU A 388 -0.13 -37.44 5.49
C LEU A 388 -0.15 -38.67 6.42
N ALA A 389 -1.15 -39.50 6.35
CA ALA A 389 -1.30 -40.69 7.19
C ALA A 389 -0.24 -41.76 6.94
N GLU A 390 0.45 -41.74 5.78
CA GLU A 390 1.61 -42.62 5.52
C GLU A 390 2.81 -42.32 6.44
N HIS A 391 2.86 -41.09 7.01
CA HIS A 391 3.99 -40.58 7.82
C HIS A 391 3.56 -40.09 9.20
N ARG A 392 2.28 -40.21 9.56
CA ARG A 392 1.74 -39.68 10.81
C ARG A 392 1.09 -40.76 11.65
N PRO A 393 1.17 -40.69 12.99
CA PRO A 393 0.36 -41.52 13.84
C PRO A 393 -1.15 -41.39 13.57
N ALA A 394 -1.87 -42.45 13.70
CA ALA A 394 -3.35 -42.48 13.55
C ALA A 394 -4.07 -41.45 14.46
N THR A 395 -3.46 -41.17 15.62
CA THR A 395 -3.94 -40.24 16.65
C THR A 395 -3.50 -38.80 16.45
N THR A 396 -2.81 -38.50 15.34
CA THR A 396 -2.38 -37.12 15.04
C THR A 396 -3.56 -36.16 15.11
N PRO A 397 -3.50 -35.08 15.91
CA PRO A 397 -4.58 -34.12 16.03
C PRO A 397 -4.86 -33.38 14.72
N VAL A 398 -6.13 -33.18 14.45
CA VAL A 398 -6.63 -32.38 13.34
C VAL A 398 -7.66 -31.38 13.87
N GLY A 399 -7.48 -30.12 13.52
CA GLY A 399 -8.42 -29.03 13.79
C GLY A 399 -9.13 -28.58 12.52
N LEU A 400 -10.44 -28.52 12.56
CA LEU A 400 -11.29 -27.95 11.51
C LEU A 400 -11.85 -26.62 12.05
N VAL A 401 -11.47 -25.51 11.45
CA VAL A 401 -11.99 -24.19 11.85
C VAL A 401 -12.73 -23.59 10.66
N ARG A 402 -14.04 -23.48 10.82
CA ARG A 402 -14.92 -22.89 9.82
C ARG A 402 -15.23 -21.45 10.19
N ALA A 403 -15.13 -20.56 9.24
CA ALA A 403 -15.52 -19.14 9.34
C ALA A 403 -14.94 -18.45 10.60
N ALA A 404 -13.64 -18.64 10.86
CA ALA A 404 -12.94 -18.07 12.02
C ALA A 404 -13.30 -16.60 12.23
N SER A 405 -13.63 -16.22 13.47
CA SER A 405 -14.02 -14.87 13.89
C SER A 405 -15.29 -14.29 13.26
N ARG A 406 -16.09 -15.09 12.58
CA ARG A 406 -17.38 -14.68 12.01
C ARG A 406 -18.54 -15.24 12.84
N SER A 407 -19.75 -14.71 12.63
CA SER A 407 -20.96 -15.15 13.35
C SER A 407 -21.27 -16.65 13.22
N SER A 408 -20.80 -17.30 12.15
CA SER A 408 -20.94 -18.74 11.89
C SER A 408 -19.68 -19.55 12.22
N GLU A 409 -18.82 -19.02 13.10
CA GLU A 409 -17.62 -19.73 13.55
C GLU A 409 -17.94 -21.08 14.18
N SER A 410 -17.20 -22.09 13.79
CA SER A 410 -17.20 -23.38 14.47
C SER A 410 -15.83 -24.02 14.46
N VAL A 411 -15.52 -24.69 15.56
CA VAL A 411 -14.26 -25.42 15.77
C VAL A 411 -14.58 -26.89 16.03
N THR A 412 -13.92 -27.78 15.30
CA THR A 412 -14.00 -29.23 15.52
C THR A 412 -12.60 -29.77 15.68
N LEU A 413 -12.38 -30.50 16.77
CA LEU A 413 -11.15 -31.24 17.03
C LEU A 413 -11.40 -32.73 16.78
N THR A 414 -10.50 -33.35 16.04
CA THR A 414 -10.58 -34.79 15.70
C THR A 414 -9.16 -35.34 15.51
N THR A 415 -9.06 -36.64 15.17
CA THR A 415 -7.78 -37.24 14.79
C THR A 415 -7.72 -37.48 13.28
N LEU A 416 -6.49 -37.65 12.76
CA LEU A 416 -6.29 -37.94 11.35
C LEU A 416 -7.06 -39.14 10.86
N THR A 417 -6.99 -40.28 11.59
CA THR A 417 -7.72 -41.48 11.24
C THR A 417 -9.22 -41.31 11.34
N GLU A 418 -9.72 -40.64 12.37
CA GLU A 418 -11.16 -40.40 12.52
C GLU A 418 -11.70 -39.55 11.36
N LEU A 419 -11.01 -38.50 10.97
CA LEU A 419 -11.43 -37.65 9.83
C LEU A 419 -11.39 -38.42 8.51
N ILE A 420 -10.38 -39.27 8.28
CA ILE A 420 -10.31 -40.14 7.10
C ILE A 420 -11.48 -41.10 7.07
N THR A 421 -11.83 -41.68 8.24
CA THR A 421 -12.90 -42.69 8.35
C THR A 421 -14.29 -42.07 8.21
N THR A 422 -14.55 -40.95 8.84
CA THR A 422 -15.83 -40.22 8.80
C THR A 422 -16.05 -39.45 7.51
N GLY A 423 -14.95 -39.16 6.81
CA GLY A 423 -14.91 -38.36 5.58
C GLY A 423 -14.98 -36.87 5.81
N THR A 424 -14.70 -36.10 4.76
CA THR A 424 -14.59 -34.65 4.77
C THR A 424 -15.84 -33.93 4.27
N ALA A 425 -16.98 -34.56 4.25
CA ALA A 425 -18.23 -34.02 3.68
C ALA A 425 -18.69 -32.70 4.37
N ALA A 426 -18.39 -32.54 5.66
CA ALA A 426 -18.72 -31.34 6.44
C ALA A 426 -17.77 -30.16 6.18
N VAL A 427 -16.64 -30.38 5.50
CA VAL A 427 -15.68 -29.35 5.16
C VAL A 427 -16.14 -28.58 3.93
N ASP A 428 -16.10 -27.26 3.97
CA ASP A 428 -16.46 -26.36 2.86
C ASP A 428 -15.31 -25.38 2.56
N MET A 429 -15.55 -24.44 1.64
CA MET A 429 -14.56 -23.43 1.26
C MET A 429 -14.26 -22.37 2.36
N PHE A 430 -15.10 -22.30 3.40
CA PHE A 430 -14.90 -21.41 4.54
C PHE A 430 -14.14 -22.10 5.68
N THR A 431 -13.74 -23.34 5.49
CA THR A 431 -13.04 -24.14 6.50
C THR A 431 -11.54 -24.12 6.24
N LEU A 432 -10.76 -23.89 7.29
CA LEU A 432 -9.33 -24.18 7.32
C LEU A 432 -9.11 -25.48 8.06
N VAL A 433 -8.26 -26.36 7.51
CA VAL A 433 -7.92 -27.66 8.11
C VAL A 433 -6.48 -27.60 8.57
N VAL A 434 -6.24 -27.80 9.87
CA VAL A 434 -4.89 -27.84 10.45
C VAL A 434 -4.60 -29.28 10.89
N VAL A 435 -3.58 -29.88 10.28
CA VAL A 435 -3.12 -31.25 10.62
C VAL A 435 -1.81 -31.13 11.39
N GLY A 436 -1.75 -31.71 12.57
CA GLY A 436 -0.57 -31.73 13.42
C GLY A 436 0.59 -32.52 12.83
N ASN A 437 1.75 -32.42 13.47
CA ASN A 437 2.91 -33.26 13.19
C ASN A 437 3.00 -34.46 14.16
N SER A 438 4.08 -35.26 14.12
CA SER A 438 4.25 -36.42 14.98
C SER A 438 4.29 -36.13 16.47
N SER A 439 4.63 -34.89 16.87
CA SER A 439 4.70 -34.44 18.28
C SER A 439 3.43 -33.73 18.75
N SER A 440 2.49 -33.43 17.85
CA SER A 440 1.24 -32.76 18.18
C SER A 440 0.35 -33.60 19.06
N LYS A 441 -0.34 -32.99 20.03
CA LYS A 441 -1.22 -33.66 20.97
C LYS A 441 -2.38 -32.76 21.39
N PHE A 442 -3.42 -33.41 21.94
CA PHE A 442 -4.45 -32.67 22.65
C PHE A 442 -4.06 -32.45 24.11
N VAL A 443 -4.26 -31.25 24.61
CA VAL A 443 -4.03 -30.85 26.00
C VAL A 443 -5.25 -30.06 26.44
N ASP A 444 -6.05 -30.61 27.32
CA ASP A 444 -7.26 -29.96 27.85
C ASP A 444 -8.16 -29.33 26.77
N GLY A 445 -8.50 -30.13 25.76
CA GLY A 445 -9.35 -29.70 24.66
C GLY A 445 -8.69 -28.75 23.64
N GLN A 446 -7.38 -28.53 23.73
CA GLN A 446 -6.61 -27.71 22.81
C GLN A 446 -5.62 -28.55 21.99
N MET A 447 -5.36 -28.16 20.77
CA MET A 447 -4.34 -28.73 19.91
C MET A 447 -3.00 -28.02 20.14
N VAL A 448 -1.98 -28.76 20.57
CA VAL A 448 -0.66 -28.21 20.89
C VAL A 448 0.43 -28.99 20.16
N THR A 449 1.35 -28.27 19.54
CA THR A 449 2.60 -28.83 18.96
C THR A 449 3.77 -28.30 19.79
N PRO A 450 4.37 -29.14 20.68
CA PRO A 450 5.45 -28.72 21.57
C PRO A 450 6.74 -28.41 20.83
N ARG A 451 7.51 -27.42 21.31
CA ARG A 451 8.86 -27.10 20.81
C ARG A 451 9.97 -27.87 21.52
N GLY A 452 9.62 -28.76 22.47
CA GLY A 452 10.60 -29.56 23.19
C GLY A 452 11.32 -28.79 24.31
N TYR A 453 10.71 -27.73 24.85
CA TYR A 453 11.26 -27.05 26.05
C TYR A 453 11.38 -28.04 27.21
N ASP A 454 12.55 -28.08 27.85
CA ASP A 454 12.76 -28.80 29.09
C ASP A 454 12.37 -27.90 30.28
N TRP A 455 11.16 -28.13 30.81
CA TRP A 455 10.65 -27.41 31.98
C TRP A 455 11.10 -28.03 33.32
N LYS A 456 12.07 -28.96 33.31
CA LYS A 456 12.62 -29.50 34.51
C LYS A 456 13.49 -28.44 35.19
N SER A 457 12.87 -27.77 36.14
CA SER A 457 13.57 -27.03 37.20
C SER A 457 14.03 -27.95 38.30
#